data_89b57949faa7e8e22c723dfd99da3cc1
#
_entry.id   89b57949faa7e8e22c723dfd99da3cc1
#
_cell.length_a   1.000
_cell.length_b   1.000
_cell.length_c   1.000
_cell.angle_alpha   90.00
_cell.angle_beta   90.00
_cell.angle_gamma   90.00
#
_symmetry.space_group_name_H-M   'P 1'
#
loop_
_entity.id
_entity.type
_entity.pdbx_description
1 polymer ?
#
loop_
_entity_poly.entity_id
_entity_poly.type
_entity_poly.pdbx_seq_one_letter_code
_entity_poly.pdbx_strand_id
1 'polypeptide(L)'
;MLAATLLCLVIGISDGDTLTARCGELGAYEQVKVRLQGIDAPERKQPFGERARQALAELTFQKEAELRCTKTDRYKRQICSVWVAPTSAPDGPRTLDAGLAMVTQGMAWWYRAYAREQSPQERGQYEFAEQEAVARKVGLWRDSDPIAPWEWRKLTREQRPPR
;
A
#
# COMPACT_ATOMS: atom_id res chain seq x y z
N MET A 1 -0.97 2.82 -23.28
CA MET A 1 -0.26 1.64 -22.78
C MET A 1 -1.21 0.77 -21.99
N LEU A 2 -1.29 -0.50 -22.32
CA LEU A 2 -2.15 -1.42 -21.60
C LEU A 2 -1.52 -1.75 -20.23
N ALA A 3 -2.32 -1.73 -19.19
CA ALA A 3 -1.89 -2.14 -17.87
C ALA A 3 -1.57 -3.65 -17.86
N ALA A 4 -0.43 -4.04 -17.29
CA ALA A 4 -0.08 -5.44 -17.15
C ALA A 4 -0.72 -6.01 -15.88
N THR A 5 -1.28 -7.22 -16.00
CA THR A 5 -1.83 -7.98 -14.87
C THR A 5 -0.94 -9.20 -14.64
N LEU A 6 -0.46 -9.36 -13.41
CA LEU A 6 0.42 -10.45 -13.01
C LEU A 6 -0.17 -11.19 -11.82
N LEU A 7 -0.06 -12.51 -11.81
CA LEU A 7 -0.39 -13.33 -10.64
C LEU A 7 0.91 -13.71 -9.95
N CYS A 8 1.08 -13.27 -8.70
CA CYS A 8 2.33 -13.39 -7.98
C CYS A 8 2.12 -13.80 -6.53
N LEU A 9 3.12 -14.45 -5.95
CA LEU A 9 3.15 -14.75 -4.53
C LEU A 9 3.88 -13.63 -3.78
N VAL A 10 3.25 -13.05 -2.78
CA VAL A 10 3.88 -12.03 -1.95
C VAL A 10 4.84 -12.69 -0.97
N ILE A 11 6.12 -12.35 -1.06
CA ILE A 11 7.19 -13.01 -0.29
C ILE A 11 7.90 -12.09 0.71
N GLY A 12 7.63 -10.80 0.70
CA GLY A 12 8.24 -9.85 1.63
C GLY A 12 7.50 -8.54 1.70
N ILE A 13 7.54 -7.91 2.85
CA ILE A 13 6.94 -6.60 3.09
C ILE A 13 8.02 -5.66 3.60
N SER A 14 8.31 -4.61 2.85
CA SER A 14 9.34 -3.61 3.22
C SER A 14 8.78 -2.56 4.16
N ASP A 15 7.62 -2.02 3.85
CA ASP A 15 6.89 -1.04 4.66
C ASP A 15 5.40 -1.08 4.30
N GLY A 16 4.61 -0.12 4.77
CA GLY A 16 3.16 -0.14 4.59
C GLY A 16 2.66 0.08 3.16
N ASP A 17 3.52 0.38 2.22
CA ASP A 17 3.14 0.59 0.81
C ASP A 17 4.10 -0.08 -0.19
N THR A 18 5.03 -0.90 0.28
CA THR A 18 6.02 -1.55 -0.59
C THR A 18 6.20 -3.01 -0.20
N LEU A 19 6.09 -3.88 -1.18
CA LEU A 19 6.25 -5.31 -0.99
C LEU A 19 7.12 -5.92 -2.11
N THR A 20 7.54 -7.16 -1.88
CA THR A 20 8.23 -7.97 -2.88
C THR A 20 7.38 -9.18 -3.22
N ALA A 21 7.21 -9.44 -4.51
CA ALA A 21 6.43 -10.56 -5.01
C ALA A 21 7.28 -11.43 -5.92
N ARG A 22 6.93 -12.71 -5.98
CA ARG A 22 7.54 -13.68 -6.88
C ARG A 22 6.53 -14.01 -7.97
N CYS A 23 6.87 -13.66 -9.19
CA CYS A 23 5.99 -13.79 -10.34
C CYS A 23 6.55 -14.80 -11.34
N GLY A 24 5.69 -15.35 -12.21
CA GLY A 24 6.09 -16.29 -13.23
C GLY A 24 5.78 -17.74 -12.85
N GLU A 25 6.38 -18.66 -13.59
CA GLU A 25 6.15 -20.09 -13.46
C GLU A 25 7.37 -20.80 -12.90
N LEU A 26 7.16 -22.04 -12.45
CA LEU A 26 8.22 -22.88 -11.92
C LEU A 26 9.40 -22.99 -12.90
N GLY A 27 10.59 -22.67 -12.40
CA GLY A 27 11.83 -22.64 -13.21
C GLY A 27 12.10 -21.31 -13.89
N ALA A 28 11.15 -20.36 -13.84
CA ALA A 28 11.29 -19.05 -14.45
C ALA A 28 10.72 -17.94 -13.53
N TYR A 29 10.88 -18.10 -12.23
CA TYR A 29 10.42 -17.09 -11.28
C TYR A 29 11.26 -15.82 -11.31
N GLU A 30 10.58 -14.69 -11.15
CA GLU A 30 11.20 -13.38 -11.09
C GLU A 30 10.71 -12.64 -9.86
N GLN A 31 11.61 -12.00 -9.13
CA GLN A 31 11.25 -11.13 -8.02
C GLN A 31 10.90 -9.74 -8.55
N VAL A 32 9.76 -9.24 -8.11
CA VAL A 32 9.25 -7.93 -8.51
C VAL A 32 9.04 -7.09 -7.25
N LYS A 33 9.66 -5.92 -7.23
CA LYS A 33 9.40 -4.95 -6.17
C LYS A 33 8.21 -4.11 -6.55
N VAL A 34 7.23 -4.02 -5.63
CA VAL A 34 5.93 -3.38 -5.89
C VAL A 34 5.72 -2.22 -4.92
N ARG A 35 5.40 -1.06 -5.48
CA ARG A 35 4.92 0.10 -4.74
C ARG A 35 3.42 0.19 -4.97
N LEU A 36 2.64 0.14 -3.89
CA LEU A 36 1.18 0.19 -4.00
C LEU A 36 0.73 1.55 -4.56
N GLN A 37 -0.12 1.49 -5.57
CA GLN A 37 -0.67 2.67 -6.24
C GLN A 37 -1.61 3.43 -5.32
N GLY A 38 -1.55 4.75 -5.37
CA GLY A 38 -2.56 5.62 -4.76
C GLY A 38 -2.42 5.86 -3.27
N ILE A 39 -1.45 5.25 -2.60
CA ILE A 39 -1.26 5.45 -1.16
C ILE A 39 0.17 5.87 -0.83
N ASP A 40 0.33 6.47 0.34
CA ASP A 40 1.63 6.73 0.94
C ASP A 40 1.52 6.36 2.42
N ALA A 41 2.29 5.38 2.84
CA ALA A 41 2.26 4.87 4.21
C ALA A 41 3.34 5.55 5.06
N PRO A 42 3.16 5.64 6.38
CA PRO A 42 4.21 6.14 7.25
C PRO A 42 5.53 5.41 7.00
N GLU A 43 6.61 6.17 6.95
CA GLU A 43 7.95 5.63 6.80
C GLU A 43 8.28 4.72 7.98
N ARG A 44 9.16 3.76 7.76
CA ARG A 44 9.46 2.73 8.75
C ARG A 44 9.86 3.30 10.13
N LYS A 45 10.57 4.42 10.14
CA LYS A 45 11.01 5.09 11.37
C LYS A 45 10.04 6.16 11.86
N GLN A 46 9.00 6.40 11.13
CA GLN A 46 7.95 7.35 11.47
C GLN A 46 6.96 6.70 12.47
N PRO A 47 6.28 7.48 13.32
CA PRO A 47 5.16 6.93 14.10
C PRO A 47 4.17 6.18 13.21
N PHE A 48 3.71 5.03 13.65
CA PHE A 48 2.86 4.09 12.91
C PHE A 48 3.54 3.38 11.73
N GLY A 49 4.83 3.62 11.47
CA GLY A 49 5.52 2.99 10.34
C GLY A 49 5.56 1.47 10.45
N GLU A 50 5.93 0.93 11.60
CA GLU A 50 5.98 -0.52 11.80
C GLU A 50 4.58 -1.14 11.84
N ARG A 51 3.60 -0.46 12.42
CA ARG A 51 2.21 -0.91 12.40
C ARG A 51 1.65 -0.97 10.98
N ALA A 52 1.99 0.01 10.15
CA ALA A 52 1.59 0.00 8.74
C ALA A 52 2.22 -1.18 8.00
N ARG A 53 3.50 -1.45 8.22
CA ARG A 53 4.17 -2.61 7.64
C ARG A 53 3.47 -3.92 8.06
N GLN A 54 3.18 -4.08 9.34
CA GLN A 54 2.48 -5.24 9.86
C GLN A 54 1.07 -5.37 9.28
N ALA A 55 0.35 -4.26 9.13
CA ALA A 55 -0.99 -4.27 8.55
C ALA A 55 -0.96 -4.77 7.10
N LEU A 56 -0.01 -4.29 6.30
CA LEU A 56 0.14 -4.77 4.92
C LEU A 56 0.53 -6.26 4.89
N ALA A 57 1.39 -6.69 5.82
CA ALA A 57 1.76 -8.10 5.92
C ALA A 57 0.54 -8.99 6.23
N GLU A 58 -0.31 -8.59 7.16
CA GLU A 58 -1.53 -9.34 7.47
C GLU A 58 -2.46 -9.47 6.27
N LEU A 59 -2.51 -8.43 5.43
CA LEU A 59 -3.35 -8.45 4.24
C LEU A 59 -2.78 -9.29 3.09
N THR A 60 -1.45 -9.34 2.94
CA THR A 60 -0.85 -9.79 1.69
C THR A 60 0.24 -10.85 1.84
N PHE A 61 0.92 -10.96 2.99
CA PHE A 61 2.10 -11.81 3.09
C PHE A 61 1.77 -13.29 2.89
N GLN A 62 2.56 -13.94 2.03
CA GLN A 62 2.40 -15.35 1.66
C GLN A 62 1.06 -15.67 0.98
N LYS A 63 0.44 -14.66 0.38
CA LYS A 63 -0.77 -14.82 -0.42
C LYS A 63 -0.47 -14.63 -1.89
N GLU A 64 -1.23 -15.33 -2.72
CA GLU A 64 -1.27 -15.03 -4.14
C GLU A 64 -2.00 -13.71 -4.33
N ALA A 65 -1.37 -12.80 -5.06
CA ALA A 65 -1.92 -11.50 -5.37
C ALA A 65 -2.03 -11.30 -6.87
N GLU A 66 -3.11 -10.67 -7.29
CA GLU A 66 -3.22 -10.13 -8.63
C GLU A 66 -2.65 -8.71 -8.60
N LEU A 67 -1.58 -8.49 -9.34
CA LEU A 67 -0.94 -7.19 -9.46
C LEU A 67 -1.39 -6.54 -10.76
N ARG A 68 -2.02 -5.40 -10.66
CA ARG A 68 -2.42 -4.59 -11.82
C ARG A 68 -1.50 -3.39 -11.89
N CYS A 69 -0.50 -3.48 -12.77
CA CYS A 69 0.62 -2.56 -12.80
C CYS A 69 0.50 -1.55 -13.94
N THR A 70 0.82 -0.30 -13.67
CA THR A 70 0.67 0.80 -14.63
C THR A 70 1.99 1.32 -15.16
N LYS A 71 3.04 1.30 -14.34
CA LYS A 71 4.36 1.81 -14.75
C LYS A 71 5.46 1.29 -13.83
N THR A 72 6.70 1.53 -14.23
CA THR A 72 7.90 1.30 -13.40
C THR A 72 8.43 2.67 -12.97
N ASP A 73 8.77 2.82 -11.68
CA ASP A 73 9.34 4.07 -11.19
C ASP A 73 10.86 4.11 -11.38
N ARG A 74 11.48 5.23 -11.01
CA ARG A 74 12.94 5.43 -11.14
C ARG A 74 13.76 4.51 -10.23
N TYR A 75 13.14 3.87 -9.23
CA TYR A 75 13.77 2.91 -8.33
C TYR A 75 13.56 1.47 -8.78
N LYS A 76 13.07 1.27 -10.00
CA LYS A 76 12.77 -0.05 -10.61
C LYS A 76 11.65 -0.80 -9.89
N ARG A 77 10.77 -0.10 -9.16
CA ARG A 77 9.58 -0.69 -8.57
C ARG A 77 8.43 -0.60 -9.57
N GLN A 78 7.62 -1.66 -9.61
CA GLN A 78 6.35 -1.62 -10.34
C GLN A 78 5.32 -0.89 -9.50
N ILE A 79 4.62 0.05 -10.10
CA ILE A 79 3.49 0.74 -9.44
C ILE A 79 2.24 -0.03 -9.77
N CYS A 80 1.63 -0.67 -8.76
CA CYS A 80 0.51 -1.59 -8.97
C CYS A 80 -0.58 -1.39 -7.92
N SER A 81 -1.83 -1.67 -8.30
CA SER A 81 -2.83 -2.07 -7.34
C SER A 81 -2.64 -3.55 -7.04
N VAL A 82 -2.83 -3.93 -5.79
CA VAL A 82 -2.56 -5.29 -5.28
C VAL A 82 -3.87 -5.88 -4.77
N TRP A 83 -4.32 -6.95 -5.41
CA TRP A 83 -5.60 -7.57 -5.11
C TRP A 83 -5.37 -8.96 -4.52
N VAL A 84 -5.97 -9.21 -3.37
CA VAL A 84 -5.87 -10.48 -2.64
C VAL A 84 -7.24 -10.99 -2.25
N ALA A 85 -7.33 -12.27 -1.89
CA ALA A 85 -8.53 -12.80 -1.27
C ALA A 85 -8.65 -12.22 0.16
N PRO A 86 -9.86 -11.83 0.60
CA PRO A 86 -10.05 -11.39 1.97
C PRO A 86 -9.71 -12.49 2.97
N THR A 87 -9.24 -12.10 4.17
CA THR A 87 -8.93 -13.07 5.24
C THR A 87 -10.15 -13.90 5.64
N SER A 88 -11.35 -13.34 5.50
CA SER A 88 -12.61 -14.06 5.76
C SER A 88 -12.93 -15.13 4.72
N ALA A 89 -12.30 -15.09 3.55
CA ALA A 89 -12.49 -16.06 2.46
C ALA A 89 -11.15 -16.33 1.76
N PRO A 90 -10.19 -16.98 2.45
CA PRO A 90 -8.79 -17.08 1.96
C PRO A 90 -8.64 -17.86 0.66
N ASP A 91 -9.57 -18.76 0.37
CA ASP A 91 -9.57 -19.52 -0.88
C ASP A 91 -10.51 -18.93 -1.93
N GLY A 92 -11.09 -17.77 -1.63
CA GLY A 92 -12.04 -17.09 -2.51
C GLY A 92 -11.35 -16.23 -3.58
N PRO A 93 -12.16 -15.51 -4.36
CA PRO A 93 -11.61 -14.62 -5.39
C PRO A 93 -10.85 -13.44 -4.78
N ARG A 94 -9.88 -12.94 -5.52
CA ARG A 94 -9.04 -11.80 -5.11
C ARG A 94 -9.79 -10.49 -5.33
N THR A 95 -10.66 -10.18 -4.41
CA THR A 95 -11.57 -9.02 -4.49
C THR A 95 -11.17 -7.86 -3.59
N LEU A 96 -10.18 -8.05 -2.71
CA LEU A 96 -9.72 -7.02 -1.77
C LEU A 96 -8.57 -6.24 -2.37
N ASP A 97 -8.78 -4.93 -2.58
CA ASP A 97 -7.72 -3.98 -2.92
C ASP A 97 -6.93 -3.66 -1.65
N ALA A 98 -5.70 -4.15 -1.58
CA ALA A 98 -4.86 -3.99 -0.38
C ALA A 98 -4.56 -2.52 -0.08
N GLY A 99 -4.37 -1.69 -1.11
CA GLY A 99 -4.15 -0.26 -0.93
C GLY A 99 -5.36 0.43 -0.29
N LEU A 100 -6.55 0.12 -0.79
CA LEU A 100 -7.79 0.66 -0.22
C LEU A 100 -7.98 0.18 1.23
N ALA A 101 -7.67 -1.08 1.51
CA ALA A 101 -7.76 -1.62 2.87
C ALA A 101 -6.80 -0.90 3.83
N MET A 102 -5.60 -0.56 3.38
CA MET A 102 -4.64 0.21 4.18
C MET A 102 -5.19 1.59 4.54
N VAL A 103 -5.81 2.27 3.59
CA VAL A 103 -6.45 3.57 3.85
C VAL A 103 -7.62 3.42 4.80
N THR A 104 -8.46 2.42 4.58
CA THR A 104 -9.64 2.15 5.41
C THR A 104 -9.27 1.88 6.87
N GLN A 105 -8.17 1.17 7.11
CA GLN A 105 -7.67 0.86 8.45
C GLN A 105 -6.93 2.03 9.11
N GLY A 106 -6.72 3.12 8.38
CA GLY A 106 -5.93 4.24 8.89
C GLY A 106 -4.44 3.93 8.99
N MET A 107 -3.92 3.09 8.10
CA MET A 107 -2.50 2.72 8.06
C MET A 107 -1.75 3.32 6.89
N ALA A 108 -2.43 4.08 6.04
CA ALA A 108 -1.84 4.82 4.93
C ALA A 108 -2.70 6.02 4.60
N TRP A 109 -2.05 7.00 3.97
CA TRP A 109 -2.71 8.18 3.43
C TRP A 109 -3.07 7.92 1.97
N TRP A 110 -4.20 8.45 1.51
CA TRP A 110 -4.45 8.56 0.07
C TRP A 110 -3.46 9.58 -0.50
N TYR A 111 -2.67 9.19 -1.51
CA TYR A 111 -1.62 10.03 -2.06
C TYR A 111 -2.13 10.88 -3.22
N ARG A 112 -2.61 12.07 -2.90
CA ARG A 112 -3.23 12.99 -3.87
C ARG A 112 -2.28 13.43 -4.97
N ALA A 113 -0.99 13.48 -4.70
CA ALA A 113 0.02 13.89 -5.68
C ALA A 113 0.01 12.98 -6.93
N TYR A 114 -0.35 11.71 -6.76
CA TYR A 114 -0.42 10.74 -7.86
C TYR A 114 -1.83 10.25 -8.13
N ALA A 115 -2.85 11.01 -7.73
CA ALA A 115 -4.25 10.62 -7.89
C ALA A 115 -4.65 10.41 -9.36
N ARG A 116 -3.99 11.08 -10.29
CA ARG A 116 -4.24 10.90 -11.72
C ARG A 116 -3.91 9.50 -12.23
N GLU A 117 -3.11 8.74 -11.50
CA GLU A 117 -2.80 7.34 -11.84
C GLU A 117 -3.98 6.41 -11.56
N GLN A 118 -4.93 6.85 -10.76
CA GLN A 118 -6.14 6.11 -10.43
C GLN A 118 -7.29 6.55 -11.33
N SER A 119 -8.24 5.63 -11.57
CA SER A 119 -9.49 5.99 -12.23
C SER A 119 -10.31 6.96 -11.37
N PRO A 120 -11.26 7.71 -11.95
CA PRO A 120 -12.16 8.56 -11.17
C PRO A 120 -12.89 7.79 -10.05
N GLN A 121 -13.29 6.55 -10.34
CA GLN A 121 -13.97 5.69 -9.36
C GLN A 121 -13.03 5.34 -8.20
N GLU A 122 -11.80 4.93 -8.49
CA GLU A 122 -10.80 4.63 -7.47
C GLU A 122 -10.48 5.85 -6.60
N ARG A 123 -10.33 7.01 -7.22
CA ARG A 123 -10.10 8.26 -6.47
C ARG A 123 -11.22 8.54 -5.48
N GLY A 124 -12.46 8.38 -5.90
CA GLY A 124 -13.61 8.55 -5.02
C GLY A 124 -13.62 7.57 -3.86
N GLN A 125 -13.31 6.32 -4.13
CA GLN A 125 -13.26 5.27 -3.10
C GLN A 125 -12.17 5.55 -2.07
N TYR A 126 -10.97 5.92 -2.51
CA TYR A 126 -9.84 6.18 -1.63
C TYR A 126 -10.06 7.44 -0.80
N GLU A 127 -10.57 8.50 -1.41
CA GLU A 127 -10.91 9.73 -0.70
C GLU A 127 -11.96 9.49 0.39
N PHE A 128 -13.02 8.76 0.05
CA PHE A 128 -14.07 8.42 1.01
C PHE A 128 -13.52 7.58 2.16
N ALA A 129 -12.70 6.57 1.85
CA ALA A 129 -12.10 5.71 2.87
C ALA A 129 -11.21 6.50 3.82
N GLU A 130 -10.43 7.44 3.32
CA GLU A 130 -9.60 8.30 4.17
C GLU A 130 -10.46 9.19 5.07
N GLN A 131 -11.49 9.83 4.52
CA GLN A 131 -12.40 10.68 5.29
C GLN A 131 -13.07 9.90 6.41
N GLU A 132 -13.50 8.66 6.15
CA GLU A 132 -14.08 7.78 7.15
C GLU A 132 -13.08 7.40 8.24
N ALA A 133 -11.85 7.05 7.83
CA ALA A 133 -10.80 6.68 8.78
C ALA A 133 -10.45 7.85 9.72
N VAL A 134 -10.35 9.06 9.17
CA VAL A 134 -10.12 10.30 9.93
C VAL A 134 -11.27 10.53 10.92
N ALA A 135 -12.50 10.44 10.45
CA ALA A 135 -13.68 10.67 11.29
C ALA A 135 -13.78 9.67 12.43
N ARG A 136 -13.41 8.42 12.19
CA ARG A 136 -13.43 7.35 13.20
C ARG A 136 -12.18 7.33 14.07
N LYS A 137 -11.18 8.11 13.74
CA LYS A 137 -9.88 8.13 14.45
C LYS A 137 -9.25 6.76 14.56
N VAL A 138 -9.27 6.00 13.48
CA VAL A 138 -8.64 4.67 13.43
C VAL A 138 -7.17 4.78 13.00
N GLY A 139 -6.36 3.85 13.49
CA GLY A 139 -4.95 3.78 13.12
C GLY A 139 -4.18 5.05 13.43
N LEU A 140 -3.46 5.58 12.45
CA LEU A 140 -2.65 6.79 12.60
C LEU A 140 -3.48 8.03 12.95
N TRP A 141 -4.78 8.01 12.64
CA TRP A 141 -5.67 9.14 12.91
C TRP A 141 -6.05 9.28 14.39
N ARG A 142 -5.57 8.37 15.25
CA ARG A 142 -5.63 8.53 16.72
C ARG A 142 -4.64 9.60 17.20
N ASP A 143 -3.57 9.83 16.44
CA ASP A 143 -2.64 10.91 16.71
C ASP A 143 -3.36 12.23 16.46
N SER A 144 -3.20 13.19 17.36
CA SER A 144 -3.83 14.51 17.24
C SER A 144 -3.21 15.35 16.13
N ASP A 145 -1.96 15.05 15.75
CA ASP A 145 -1.22 15.81 14.74
C ASP A 145 -0.35 14.85 13.89
N PRO A 146 -0.99 13.99 13.11
CA PRO A 146 -0.25 13.03 12.30
C PRO A 146 0.50 13.75 11.19
N ILE A 147 1.76 13.35 10.98
CA ILE A 147 2.62 13.91 9.93
C ILE A 147 2.51 13.00 8.70
N ALA A 148 2.13 13.59 7.57
CA ALA A 148 2.06 12.84 6.31
C ALA A 148 3.46 12.36 5.91
N PRO A 149 3.58 11.17 5.27
CA PRO A 149 4.90 10.63 4.90
C PRO A 149 5.71 11.57 4.01
N TRP A 150 5.05 12.26 3.07
CA TRP A 150 5.73 13.21 2.19
C TRP A 150 6.27 14.44 2.94
N GLU A 151 5.64 14.85 4.05
CA GLU A 151 6.17 15.89 4.93
C GLU A 151 7.29 15.35 5.81
N TRP A 152 7.13 14.12 6.33
CA TRP A 152 8.16 13.46 7.12
C TRP A 152 9.48 13.37 6.37
N ARG A 153 9.45 13.02 5.09
CA ARG A 153 10.66 12.90 4.26
C ARG A 153 11.40 14.23 4.08
N LYS A 154 10.71 15.36 4.23
CA LYS A 154 11.32 16.70 4.18
C LYS A 154 11.96 17.12 5.48
N LEU A 155 11.61 16.48 6.60
CA LEU A 155 12.16 16.84 7.90
C LEU A 155 13.58 16.34 8.05
N THR A 156 14.43 17.15 8.68
CA THR A 156 15.76 16.72 9.10
C THR A 156 15.61 15.77 10.29
N ARG A 157 16.67 15.02 10.59
CA ARG A 157 16.69 14.07 11.71
C ARG A 157 16.32 14.76 13.03
N GLU A 158 16.78 16.00 13.23
CA GLU A 158 16.53 16.77 14.44
C GLU A 158 15.10 17.27 14.54
N GLN A 159 14.44 17.53 13.39
CA GLN A 159 13.07 18.00 13.33
C GLN A 159 12.04 16.90 13.53
N ARG A 160 12.46 15.62 13.38
CA ARG A 160 11.53 14.49 13.47
C ARG A 160 11.17 14.22 14.94
N PRO A 161 9.85 14.11 15.25
CA PRO A 161 9.43 13.75 16.59
C PRO A 161 9.82 12.30 16.93
N PRO A 162 9.90 11.93 18.21
CA PRO A 162 10.14 10.55 18.62
C PRO A 162 9.00 9.63 18.18
N ARG A 163 9.33 8.35 18.04
CA ARG A 163 8.35 7.31 17.67
C ARG A 163 7.31 7.08 18.74
#